data_ee82228a7c532aa7e7ea3bac227e974d
#
_entry.id   ee82228a7c532aa7e7ea3bac227e974d
#
_cell.length_a   1.000
_cell.length_b   1.000
_cell.length_c   1.000
_cell.angle_alpha   90.00
_cell.angle_beta   90.00
_cell.angle_gamma   90.00
#
_symmetry.space_group_name_H-M   'P 1'
#
loop_
_entity.id
_entity.type
_entity.pdbx_description
1 polymer ?
#
loop_
_entity_poly.entity_id
_entity_poly.type
_entity_poly.pdbx_seq_one_letter_code
_entity_poly.pdbx_strand_id
1 'polypeptide(L)'
;MKTKKGFTLVELMIVVVIIGVLAAVAIPSFTAYVQRSRMAEAFTFLGEIKQRQEAYRAEYGQYASTVTDLASYGDYVPATLPTDGVASTWPENASIPAWVQLGAIPDGATRFQYGVLAGLPGNAPAGYNFPANEFTFVARARGDLDGDGNFVLVEVLSHRSAAWVSEASGWE
;
A
#
# COMPACT_ATOMS: atom_id res chain seq x y z
N MET A 1 -2.13 -64.89 5.37
CA MET A 1 -1.41 -63.80 4.73
C MET A 1 -2.42 -62.76 4.23
N LYS A 2 -2.39 -61.52 4.72
CA LYS A 2 -3.24 -60.44 4.19
C LYS A 2 -2.59 -59.91 2.90
N THR A 3 -3.25 -60.09 1.76
CA THR A 3 -2.85 -59.53 0.47
C THR A 3 -2.93 -58.01 0.54
N LYS A 4 -1.80 -57.34 0.42
CA LYS A 4 -1.75 -55.87 0.25
C LYS A 4 -2.28 -55.56 -1.17
N LYS A 5 -3.42 -54.87 -1.28
CA LYS A 5 -3.91 -54.34 -2.54
C LYS A 5 -3.02 -53.15 -2.96
N GLY A 6 -2.41 -53.20 -4.11
CA GLY A 6 -1.66 -52.11 -4.71
C GLY A 6 -2.59 -51.10 -5.40
N PHE A 7 -2.15 -49.86 -5.54
CA PHE A 7 -2.85 -48.80 -6.27
C PHE A 7 -2.74 -49.07 -7.77
N THR A 8 -3.83 -48.86 -8.49
CA THR A 8 -3.81 -48.96 -9.95
C THR A 8 -3.32 -47.67 -10.62
N LEU A 9 -2.71 -47.76 -11.79
CA LEU A 9 -2.26 -46.59 -12.55
C LEU A 9 -3.44 -45.67 -12.91
N VAL A 10 -4.61 -46.24 -13.21
CA VAL A 10 -5.83 -45.50 -13.53
C VAL A 10 -6.34 -44.68 -12.32
N GLU A 11 -6.33 -45.25 -11.12
CA GLU A 11 -6.71 -44.52 -9.91
C GLU A 11 -5.80 -43.32 -9.66
N LEU A 12 -4.49 -43.46 -9.89
CA LEU A 12 -3.55 -42.36 -9.76
C LEU A 12 -3.82 -41.28 -10.81
N MET A 13 -4.08 -41.67 -12.07
CA MET A 13 -4.38 -40.72 -13.16
C MET A 13 -5.64 -39.90 -12.88
N ILE A 14 -6.71 -40.53 -12.39
CA ILE A 14 -7.96 -39.83 -12.05
C ILE A 14 -7.69 -38.79 -10.93
N VAL A 15 -6.95 -39.16 -9.89
CA VAL A 15 -6.62 -38.25 -8.79
C VAL A 15 -5.82 -37.04 -9.26
N VAL A 16 -4.80 -37.27 -10.10
CA VAL A 16 -3.98 -36.15 -10.65
C VAL A 16 -4.81 -35.22 -11.52
N VAL A 17 -5.72 -35.74 -12.33
CA VAL A 17 -6.62 -34.91 -13.14
C VAL A 17 -7.54 -34.07 -12.27
N ILE A 18 -8.14 -34.65 -11.23
CA ILE A 18 -9.01 -33.90 -10.31
C ILE A 18 -8.24 -32.80 -9.58
N ILE A 19 -7.04 -33.13 -9.06
CA ILE A 19 -6.20 -32.11 -8.41
C ILE A 19 -5.79 -31.01 -9.39
N GLY A 20 -5.45 -31.35 -10.63
CA GLY A 20 -5.10 -30.41 -11.68
C GLY A 20 -6.23 -29.40 -11.98
N VAL A 21 -7.46 -29.90 -12.11
CA VAL A 21 -8.63 -29.04 -12.32
C VAL A 21 -8.90 -28.14 -11.13
N LEU A 22 -8.82 -28.67 -9.90
CA LEU A 22 -9.00 -27.87 -8.68
C LEU A 22 -7.91 -26.80 -8.54
N ALA A 23 -6.65 -27.15 -8.79
CA ALA A 23 -5.52 -26.21 -8.74
C ALA A 23 -5.66 -25.08 -9.77
N ALA A 24 -6.15 -25.37 -10.98
CA ALA A 24 -6.35 -24.36 -12.02
C ALA A 24 -7.32 -23.24 -11.60
N VAL A 25 -8.28 -23.53 -10.74
CA VAL A 25 -9.22 -22.53 -10.21
C VAL A 25 -8.71 -21.92 -8.90
N ALA A 26 -8.08 -22.72 -8.05
CA ALA A 26 -7.66 -22.30 -6.72
C ALA A 26 -6.47 -21.30 -6.77
N ILE A 27 -5.49 -21.52 -7.65
CA ILE A 27 -4.28 -20.69 -7.69
C ILE A 27 -4.59 -19.22 -8.04
N PRO A 28 -5.33 -18.87 -9.11
CA PRO A 28 -5.65 -17.48 -9.41
C PRO A 28 -6.44 -16.79 -8.29
N SER A 29 -7.41 -17.50 -7.71
CA SER A 29 -8.21 -16.96 -6.61
C SER A 29 -7.37 -16.68 -5.35
N PHE A 30 -6.40 -17.54 -5.07
CA PHE A 30 -5.50 -17.37 -3.92
C PHE A 30 -4.55 -16.19 -4.13
N THR A 31 -3.98 -16.00 -5.32
CA THR A 31 -3.11 -14.86 -5.62
C THR A 31 -3.85 -13.53 -5.47
N ALA A 32 -5.06 -13.42 -6.02
CA ALA A 32 -5.89 -12.23 -5.83
C ALA A 32 -6.21 -11.94 -4.36
N TYR A 33 -6.46 -12.97 -3.56
CA TYR A 33 -6.68 -12.81 -2.12
C TYR A 33 -5.42 -12.29 -1.40
N VAL A 34 -4.24 -12.81 -1.73
CA VAL A 34 -2.96 -12.35 -1.15
C VAL A 34 -2.71 -10.88 -1.48
N GLN A 35 -2.94 -10.46 -2.73
CA GLN A 35 -2.76 -9.06 -3.12
C GLN A 35 -3.72 -8.12 -2.39
N ARG A 36 -4.99 -8.51 -2.23
CA ARG A 36 -5.95 -7.76 -1.41
C ARG A 36 -5.51 -7.63 0.06
N SER A 37 -4.91 -8.67 0.62
CA SER A 37 -4.38 -8.61 1.99
C SER A 37 -3.19 -7.66 2.10
N ARG A 38 -2.35 -7.58 1.07
CA ARG A 38 -1.23 -6.62 1.00
C ARG A 38 -1.73 -5.17 0.94
N MET A 39 -2.85 -4.91 0.26
CA MET A 39 -3.49 -3.58 0.24
C MET A 39 -3.90 -3.09 1.63
N ALA A 40 -4.25 -4.00 2.56
CA ALA A 40 -4.61 -3.62 3.92
C ALA A 40 -3.46 -2.90 4.66
N GLU A 41 -2.20 -3.17 4.31
CA GLU A 41 -1.03 -2.44 4.82
C GLU A 41 -1.13 -0.95 4.47
N ALA A 42 -1.38 -0.61 3.20
CA ALA A 42 -1.50 0.78 2.77
C ALA A 42 -2.64 1.52 3.49
N PHE A 43 -3.81 0.90 3.61
CA PHE A 43 -4.93 1.50 4.32
C PHE A 43 -4.65 1.74 5.80
N THR A 44 -4.01 0.76 6.45
CA THR A 44 -3.69 0.86 7.88
C THR A 44 -2.70 1.97 8.13
N PHE A 45 -1.60 2.02 7.38
CA PHE A 45 -0.57 3.04 7.59
C PHE A 45 -1.02 4.43 7.13
N LEU A 46 -1.77 4.56 6.05
CA LEU A 46 -2.38 5.84 5.66
C LEU A 46 -3.39 6.34 6.71
N GLY A 47 -4.11 5.43 7.36
CA GLY A 47 -4.98 5.75 8.49
C GLY A 47 -4.19 6.29 9.69
N GLU A 48 -3.05 5.67 10.01
CA GLU A 48 -2.13 6.17 11.04
C GLU A 48 -1.58 7.55 10.66
N ILE A 49 -1.08 7.72 9.44
CA ILE A 49 -0.59 9.01 8.94
C ILE A 49 -1.66 10.10 9.13
N LYS A 50 -2.91 9.81 8.82
CA LYS A 50 -4.01 10.76 9.01
C LYS A 50 -4.18 11.15 10.46
N GLN A 51 -4.15 10.20 11.38
CA GLN A 51 -4.24 10.50 12.83
C GLN A 51 -3.05 11.34 13.31
N ARG A 52 -1.84 11.02 12.86
CA ARG A 52 -0.62 11.79 13.19
C ARG A 52 -0.68 13.20 12.63
N GLN A 53 -1.21 13.39 11.42
CA GLN A 53 -1.43 14.71 10.83
C GLN A 53 -2.40 15.57 11.66
N GLU A 54 -3.49 15.00 12.16
CA GLU A 54 -4.40 15.72 13.04
C GLU A 54 -3.75 16.10 14.38
N ALA A 55 -2.95 15.19 14.94
CA ALA A 55 -2.17 15.49 16.16
C ALA A 55 -1.14 16.60 15.92
N TYR A 56 -0.41 16.53 14.80
CA TYR A 56 0.57 17.54 14.40
C TYR A 56 -0.10 18.90 14.21
N ARG A 57 -1.26 18.94 13.54
CA ARG A 57 -2.01 20.20 13.37
C ARG A 57 -2.48 20.78 14.70
N ALA A 58 -2.89 19.96 15.64
CA ALA A 58 -3.31 20.43 16.97
C ALA A 58 -2.15 21.09 17.74
N GLU A 59 -0.92 20.65 17.52
CA GLU A 59 0.28 21.18 18.18
C GLU A 59 0.88 22.39 17.44
N TYR A 60 0.98 22.30 16.09
CA TYR A 60 1.70 23.29 15.26
C TYR A 60 0.79 24.20 14.44
N GLY A 61 -0.53 24.00 14.45
CA GLY A 61 -1.50 24.79 13.72
C GLY A 61 -1.58 24.49 12.22
N GLN A 62 -0.75 23.61 11.69
CA GLN A 62 -0.68 23.23 10.27
C GLN A 62 -0.37 21.74 10.11
N TYR A 63 -0.55 21.22 8.90
CA TYR A 63 -0.13 19.85 8.58
C TYR A 63 1.34 19.79 8.16
N ALA A 64 1.96 18.62 8.32
CA ALA A 64 3.35 18.36 7.93
C ALA A 64 3.43 17.83 6.50
N SER A 65 4.43 18.28 5.73
CA SER A 65 4.82 17.67 4.44
C SER A 65 6.05 16.79 4.63
N THR A 66 6.05 15.63 3.99
CA THR A 66 7.22 14.76 3.89
C THR A 66 7.80 14.73 2.48
N VAL A 67 7.05 15.22 1.49
CA VAL A 67 7.46 15.39 0.10
C VAL A 67 7.24 16.82 -0.35
N THR A 68 7.93 17.23 -1.40
CA THR A 68 7.78 18.56 -2.02
C THR A 68 6.73 18.56 -3.13
N ASP A 69 6.48 17.40 -3.74
CA ASP A 69 5.49 17.20 -4.81
C ASP A 69 5.02 15.74 -4.80
N LEU A 70 3.72 15.52 -4.99
CA LEU A 70 3.15 14.18 -5.07
C LEU A 70 3.47 13.46 -6.39
N ALA A 71 3.82 14.19 -7.44
CA ALA A 71 4.21 13.60 -8.73
C ALA A 71 5.70 13.22 -8.78
N SER A 72 6.52 13.81 -7.90
CA SER A 72 7.94 13.50 -7.77
C SER A 72 8.15 12.43 -6.72
N TYR A 73 8.36 11.20 -7.15
CA TYR A 73 8.51 10.06 -6.23
C TYR A 73 9.90 9.96 -5.58
N GLY A 74 10.82 10.88 -5.87
CA GLY A 74 12.17 10.89 -5.30
C GLY A 74 12.22 11.11 -3.79
N ASP A 75 11.23 11.83 -3.25
CA ASP A 75 11.12 12.13 -1.80
C ASP A 75 10.28 11.09 -1.04
N TYR A 76 9.71 10.10 -1.74
CA TYR A 76 8.90 9.06 -1.10
C TYR A 76 9.77 8.09 -0.29
N VAL A 77 9.19 7.54 0.76
CA VAL A 77 9.86 6.59 1.65
C VAL A 77 9.13 5.25 1.64
N PRO A 78 9.86 4.13 1.52
CA PRO A 78 11.30 3.98 1.26
C PRO A 78 11.71 4.52 -0.12
N ALA A 79 12.97 4.95 -0.29
CA ALA A 79 13.45 5.57 -1.55
C ALA A 79 13.41 4.61 -2.75
N THR A 80 13.61 3.31 -2.51
CA THR A 80 13.43 2.28 -3.54
C THR A 80 11.99 1.80 -3.51
N LEU A 81 11.31 1.87 -4.67
CA LEU A 81 9.94 1.35 -4.80
C LEU A 81 9.95 -0.16 -4.57
N PRO A 82 9.16 -0.66 -3.60
CA PRO A 82 8.93 -2.10 -3.47
C PRO A 82 8.17 -2.63 -4.70
N THR A 83 8.67 -3.67 -5.32
CA THR A 83 8.08 -4.31 -6.49
C THR A 83 7.78 -5.77 -6.22
N ASP A 84 6.87 -6.36 -7.00
CA ASP A 84 6.49 -7.78 -6.87
C ASP A 84 6.01 -8.15 -5.44
N GLY A 85 5.42 -7.18 -4.76
CA GLY A 85 4.95 -7.36 -3.39
C GLY A 85 6.05 -7.68 -2.37
N VAL A 86 7.33 -7.48 -2.71
CA VAL A 86 8.46 -7.61 -1.80
C VAL A 86 8.54 -6.35 -0.95
N ALA A 87 8.63 -6.51 0.38
CA ALA A 87 8.73 -5.37 1.27
C ALA A 87 10.14 -4.78 1.29
N SER A 88 10.24 -3.45 1.24
CA SER A 88 11.47 -2.69 1.46
C SER A 88 11.59 -2.22 2.90
N THR A 89 12.81 -2.21 3.42
CA THR A 89 13.09 -1.72 4.77
C THR A 89 12.84 -0.22 4.86
N TRP A 90 12.13 0.21 5.92
CA TRP A 90 12.00 1.62 6.25
C TRP A 90 13.37 2.16 6.68
N PRO A 91 13.80 3.35 6.17
CA PRO A 91 15.11 3.89 6.51
C PRO A 91 15.20 4.31 7.97
N GLU A 92 16.43 4.44 8.48
CA GLU A 92 16.67 4.93 9.82
C GLU A 92 16.15 6.36 10.01
N ASN A 93 15.71 6.69 11.21
CA ASN A 93 15.09 7.95 11.57
C ASN A 93 15.95 9.18 11.20
N ALA A 94 17.28 9.07 11.30
CA ALA A 94 18.19 10.16 10.93
C ALA A 94 18.11 10.57 9.45
N SER A 95 17.69 9.64 8.57
CA SER A 95 17.57 9.86 7.13
C SER A 95 16.20 10.41 6.70
N ILE A 96 15.24 10.47 7.63
CA ILE A 96 13.84 10.84 7.33
C ILE A 96 13.25 11.82 8.35
N PRO A 97 13.87 12.99 8.58
CA PRO A 97 13.49 13.89 9.68
C PRO A 97 12.03 14.35 9.65
N ALA A 98 11.45 14.54 8.45
CA ALA A 98 10.05 14.93 8.33
C ALA A 98 9.07 13.83 8.82
N TRP A 99 9.38 12.56 8.58
CA TRP A 99 8.60 11.43 9.08
C TRP A 99 8.74 11.25 10.60
N VAL A 100 9.94 11.49 11.13
CA VAL A 100 10.20 11.50 12.59
C VAL A 100 9.41 12.60 13.26
N GLN A 101 9.41 13.81 12.68
CA GLN A 101 8.65 14.95 13.19
C GLN A 101 7.14 14.70 13.16
N LEU A 102 6.64 14.05 12.13
CA LEU A 102 5.23 13.63 12.04
C LEU A 102 4.90 12.50 13.04
N GLY A 103 5.90 11.71 13.42
CA GLY A 103 5.74 10.57 14.31
C GLY A 103 5.04 9.37 13.65
N ALA A 104 5.02 9.30 12.31
CA ALA A 104 4.45 8.21 11.54
C ALA A 104 5.58 7.33 10.98
N ILE A 105 5.88 6.24 11.65
CA ILE A 105 6.94 5.30 11.27
C ILE A 105 6.37 3.89 11.40
N PRO A 106 6.36 3.07 10.34
CA PRO A 106 5.85 1.72 10.41
C PRO A 106 6.77 0.81 11.23
N ASP A 107 6.22 -0.20 11.86
CA ASP A 107 6.96 -1.15 12.72
C ASP A 107 7.91 -2.06 11.95
N GLY A 108 7.96 -2.00 10.62
CA GLY A 108 8.78 -2.89 9.82
C GLY A 108 8.92 -2.50 8.36
N ALA A 109 9.32 -3.46 7.55
CA ALA A 109 9.42 -3.28 6.11
C ALA A 109 8.05 -3.10 5.46
N THR A 110 7.95 -2.23 4.45
CA THR A 110 6.71 -1.87 3.77
C THR A 110 6.74 -2.28 2.29
N ARG A 111 5.55 -2.60 1.74
CA ARG A 111 5.35 -2.91 0.32
C ARG A 111 4.95 -1.70 -0.51
N PHE A 112 4.84 -0.56 0.15
CA PHE A 112 4.47 0.71 -0.49
C PHE A 112 5.50 1.79 -0.17
N GLN A 113 5.65 2.72 -1.10
CA GLN A 113 6.25 4.01 -0.82
C GLN A 113 5.18 4.98 -0.35
N TYR A 114 5.54 5.82 0.60
CA TYR A 114 4.62 6.79 1.19
C TYR A 114 5.15 8.21 1.04
N GLY A 115 4.24 9.13 0.79
CA GLY A 115 4.52 10.56 0.74
C GLY A 115 3.31 11.36 1.24
N VAL A 116 3.57 12.48 1.88
CA VAL A 116 2.54 13.39 2.38
C VAL A 116 2.87 14.80 1.91
N LEU A 117 1.92 15.44 1.23
CA LEU A 117 1.99 16.83 0.84
C LEU A 117 0.90 17.62 1.56
N ALA A 118 1.31 18.59 2.35
CA ALA A 118 0.41 19.52 3.03
C ALA A 118 0.28 20.83 2.25
N GLY A 119 -0.89 21.48 2.36
CA GLY A 119 -1.20 22.76 1.79
C GLY A 119 -1.68 23.76 2.83
N LEU A 120 -1.31 25.00 2.64
CA LEU A 120 -1.79 26.14 3.42
C LEU A 120 -3.14 26.65 2.89
N PRO A 121 -3.92 27.39 3.69
CA PRO A 121 -5.09 28.11 3.18
C PRO A 121 -4.74 28.95 1.94
N GLY A 122 -5.47 28.76 0.86
CA GLY A 122 -5.21 29.41 -0.43
C GLY A 122 -4.13 28.77 -1.30
N ASN A 123 -3.39 27.78 -0.78
CA ASN A 123 -2.34 27.07 -1.52
C ASN A 123 -2.42 25.54 -1.22
N ALA A 124 -3.51 24.94 -1.62
CA ALA A 124 -3.73 23.50 -1.47
C ALA A 124 -2.93 22.70 -2.50
N PRO A 125 -2.65 21.40 -2.24
CA PRO A 125 -2.03 20.51 -3.21
C PRO A 125 -2.75 20.54 -4.57
N ALA A 126 -2.01 20.70 -5.65
CA ALA A 126 -2.56 20.80 -7.00
C ALA A 126 -3.22 19.48 -7.43
N GLY A 127 -4.27 19.60 -8.25
CA GLY A 127 -5.01 18.43 -8.77
C GLY A 127 -6.15 17.94 -7.87
N TYR A 128 -6.35 18.57 -6.72
CA TYR A 128 -7.40 18.19 -5.77
C TYR A 128 -8.37 19.34 -5.53
N ASN A 129 -9.65 19.01 -5.33
CA ASN A 129 -10.67 20.00 -4.99
C ASN A 129 -10.78 20.15 -3.47
N PHE A 130 -9.95 21.01 -2.89
CA PHE A 130 -9.95 21.33 -1.47
C PHE A 130 -10.70 22.63 -1.17
N PRO A 131 -11.24 22.82 0.05
CA PRO A 131 -11.72 24.11 0.51
C PRO A 131 -10.59 25.15 0.51
N ALA A 132 -10.87 26.34 -0.06
CA ALA A 132 -9.84 27.36 -0.28
C ALA A 132 -9.20 27.94 0.99
N ASN A 133 -9.95 27.97 2.10
CA ASN A 133 -9.55 28.63 3.34
C ASN A 133 -9.13 27.67 4.46
N GLU A 134 -8.80 26.44 4.12
CA GLU A 134 -8.44 25.41 5.10
C GLU A 134 -7.00 24.91 4.90
N PHE A 135 -6.38 24.47 5.98
CA PHE A 135 -5.19 23.62 5.90
C PHE A 135 -5.59 22.28 5.35
N THR A 136 -4.82 21.76 4.43
CA THR A 136 -5.13 20.52 3.72
C THR A 136 -3.91 19.61 3.67
N PHE A 137 -4.12 18.32 3.46
CA PHE A 137 -3.05 17.40 3.09
C PHE A 137 -3.59 16.27 2.20
N VAL A 138 -2.68 15.70 1.43
CA VAL A 138 -2.84 14.44 0.72
C VAL A 138 -1.73 13.51 1.20
N ALA A 139 -2.10 12.36 1.72
CA ALA A 139 -1.17 11.27 1.97
C ALA A 139 -1.38 10.19 0.91
N ARG A 140 -0.30 9.78 0.25
CA ARG A 140 -0.31 8.81 -0.84
C ARG A 140 0.57 7.63 -0.52
N ALA A 141 0.07 6.43 -0.79
CA ALA A 141 0.83 5.19 -0.89
C ALA A 141 0.94 4.79 -2.36
N ARG A 142 2.10 4.28 -2.78
CA ARG A 142 2.37 3.77 -4.12
C ARG A 142 3.05 2.43 -4.01
N GLY A 143 2.57 1.42 -4.73
CA GLY A 143 3.14 0.06 -4.74
C GLY A 143 2.92 -0.65 -6.05
N ASP A 144 3.76 -1.64 -6.32
CA ASP A 144 3.63 -2.62 -7.39
C ASP A 144 3.58 -3.99 -6.70
N LEU A 145 2.38 -4.57 -6.63
CA LEU A 145 2.15 -5.76 -5.81
C LEU A 145 2.31 -7.07 -6.56
N ASP A 146 2.28 -7.04 -7.88
CA ASP A 146 2.34 -8.20 -8.77
C ASP A 146 3.59 -8.19 -9.68
N GLY A 147 4.36 -7.11 -9.68
CA GLY A 147 5.61 -6.99 -10.42
C GLY A 147 5.42 -6.73 -11.93
N ASP A 148 4.25 -6.27 -12.35
CA ASP A 148 3.94 -6.00 -13.76
C ASP A 148 4.39 -4.59 -14.22
N GLY A 149 4.89 -3.76 -13.29
CA GLY A 149 5.33 -2.39 -13.52
C GLY A 149 4.21 -1.36 -13.51
N ASN A 150 2.96 -1.77 -13.31
CA ASN A 150 1.85 -0.87 -13.04
C ASN A 150 1.75 -0.63 -11.53
N PHE A 151 1.38 0.58 -11.16
CA PHE A 151 1.39 0.96 -9.75
C PHE A 151 -0.02 1.23 -9.24
N VAL A 152 -0.35 0.61 -8.12
CA VAL A 152 -1.53 1.01 -7.37
C VAL A 152 -1.20 2.26 -6.54
N LEU A 153 -2.10 3.23 -6.58
CA LEU A 153 -2.06 4.42 -5.75
C LEU A 153 -3.23 4.36 -4.77
N VAL A 154 -2.93 4.60 -3.50
CA VAL A 154 -3.94 4.77 -2.46
C VAL A 154 -3.75 6.14 -1.84
N GLU A 155 -4.82 6.91 -1.72
CA GLU A 155 -4.77 8.28 -1.21
C GLU A 155 -5.77 8.52 -0.09
N VAL A 156 -5.33 9.26 0.90
CA VAL A 156 -6.17 9.77 1.97
C VAL A 156 -6.04 11.29 2.01
N LEU A 157 -7.18 11.96 2.06
CA LEU A 157 -7.28 13.42 2.06
C LEU A 157 -7.75 13.91 3.44
N SER A 158 -7.30 15.10 3.83
CA SER A 158 -7.68 15.72 5.12
C SER A 158 -9.20 15.84 5.30
N HIS A 159 -9.93 16.21 4.26
CA HIS A 159 -11.36 16.50 4.29
C HIS A 159 -12.27 15.32 3.91
N ARG A 160 -11.70 14.15 3.57
CA ARG A 160 -12.47 12.94 3.23
C ARG A 160 -12.18 11.82 4.22
N SER A 161 -13.23 11.11 4.60
CA SER A 161 -13.10 9.94 5.49
C SER A 161 -12.63 8.68 4.74
N ALA A 162 -13.06 8.52 3.49
CA ALA A 162 -12.72 7.37 2.68
C ALA A 162 -11.40 7.57 1.95
N ALA A 163 -10.59 6.52 1.90
CA ALA A 163 -9.44 6.45 1.02
C ALA A 163 -9.90 6.29 -0.44
N TRP A 164 -9.16 6.90 -1.36
CA TRP A 164 -9.31 6.69 -2.79
C TRP A 164 -8.25 5.68 -3.27
N VAL A 165 -8.63 4.83 -4.20
CA VAL A 165 -7.72 3.86 -4.83
C VAL A 165 -7.77 4.08 -6.33
N SER A 166 -6.62 4.08 -7.00
CA SER A 166 -6.57 4.16 -8.46
C SER A 166 -7.21 2.91 -9.07
N GLU A 167 -7.88 3.08 -10.21
CA GLU A 167 -8.40 1.96 -11.00
C GLU A 167 -7.28 1.24 -11.79
N ALA A 168 -6.05 1.75 -11.74
CA ALA A 168 -4.93 1.11 -12.38
C ALA A 168 -4.68 -0.26 -11.73
N SER A 169 -4.64 -1.30 -12.55
CA SER A 169 -4.22 -2.64 -12.17
C SER A 169 -2.82 -2.58 -11.56
N GLY A 170 -2.55 -3.26 -10.58
CA GLY A 170 -1.32 -3.32 -9.79
C GLY A 170 -1.58 -4.16 -8.56
N TRP A 171 -2.79 -4.72 -8.53
CA TRP A 171 -3.26 -5.55 -7.44
C TRP A 171 -4.35 -6.57 -7.88
N GLU A 172 -4.62 -6.69 -9.18
CA GLU A 172 -5.61 -7.65 -9.74
C GLU A 172 -5.00 -9.03 -10.00
#